data_d00df2627a7f44fc245485b1c3e8f8d9
#
_entry.id   d00df2627a7f44fc245485b1c3e8f8d9
#
_cell.length_a   1.000
_cell.length_b   1.000
_cell.length_c   1.000
_cell.angle_alpha   90.00
_cell.angle_beta   90.00
_cell.angle_gamma   90.00
#
_symmetry.space_group_name_H-M   'P 1'
#
loop_
_entity.id
_entity.type
_entity.pdbx_description
1 polymer ?
#
loop_
_entity_poly.entity_id
_entity_poly.type
_entity_poly.pdbx_seq_one_letter_code
_entity_poly.pdbx_strand_id
1 'polypeptide(L)'
;MKPESQGGETKKIKITIPERPFIAKEYPIGTPQDPFEKNKIDSEINDRFYHYSYPYQDRASVCGPAAFFYCVQMDRPDVYAQAARELWRYGKTKIGALTISPGEGCKHPSGMFYTGGGQPRILGLDWMTLAGLRDSENTMLSFDALDSPVAGITMWQTLTEWFEKAGYEKVFSNVGITQAGVQGIRDLNKYVEQGYKVVTLINDGLLEGSTNNTTLPTHWIVWDGSVTQDNNGYVNLKLFSWGQSTNWIKQKKDLQFFINRFFGGVVFKPLK
;
A
#
# COMPACT_ATOMS: atom_id res chain seq x y z
N MET A 1 -50.30 -56.69 14.82
CA MET A 1 -49.25 -55.74 15.34
C MET A 1 -48.80 -54.95 14.21
N LYS A 2 -49.04 -53.62 14.18
CA LYS A 2 -48.53 -52.71 13.22
C LYS A 2 -47.24 -52.11 13.83
N PRO A 3 -46.14 -51.93 13.09
CA PRO A 3 -44.97 -51.27 13.61
C PRO A 3 -45.21 -49.76 13.71
N GLU A 4 -44.98 -49.19 14.90
CA GLU A 4 -44.93 -47.75 15.11
C GLU A 4 -43.71 -47.16 14.40
N SER A 5 -43.95 -46.16 13.56
CA SER A 5 -42.89 -45.35 12.94
C SER A 5 -42.37 -44.36 13.98
N GLN A 6 -41.11 -44.53 14.41
CA GLN A 6 -40.42 -43.50 15.18
C GLN A 6 -40.12 -42.30 14.28
N GLY A 7 -40.81 -41.21 14.51
CA GLY A 7 -40.53 -39.93 13.87
C GLY A 7 -39.21 -39.36 14.38
N GLY A 8 -38.20 -39.30 13.51
CA GLY A 8 -36.96 -38.64 13.81
C GLY A 8 -37.17 -37.13 13.88
N GLU A 9 -36.87 -36.50 15.03
CA GLU A 9 -36.78 -35.03 15.15
C GLU A 9 -35.67 -34.46 14.25
N THR A 10 -36.07 -33.73 13.26
CA THR A 10 -35.12 -32.97 12.42
C THR A 10 -34.66 -31.73 13.20
N LYS A 11 -33.49 -31.77 13.82
CA LYS A 11 -32.85 -30.57 14.40
C LYS A 11 -32.42 -29.64 13.26
N LYS A 12 -33.06 -28.49 13.11
CA LYS A 12 -32.61 -27.41 12.25
C LYS A 12 -31.34 -26.81 12.85
N ILE A 13 -30.17 -27.08 12.27
CA ILE A 13 -28.94 -26.44 12.63
C ILE A 13 -28.95 -25.05 11.96
N LYS A 14 -29.06 -23.99 12.76
CA LYS A 14 -28.92 -22.62 12.30
C LYS A 14 -27.42 -22.34 12.10
N ILE A 15 -26.93 -22.46 10.86
CA ILE A 15 -25.57 -22.06 10.51
C ILE A 15 -25.58 -20.54 10.40
N THR A 16 -25.03 -19.86 11.39
CA THR A 16 -24.75 -18.42 11.30
C THR A 16 -23.43 -18.28 10.55
N ILE A 17 -23.48 -17.84 9.30
CA ILE A 17 -22.27 -17.45 8.57
C ILE A 17 -21.81 -16.15 9.21
N PRO A 18 -20.58 -16.07 9.76
CA PRO A 18 -20.10 -14.83 10.33
C PRO A 18 -20.07 -13.76 9.23
N GLU A 19 -20.53 -12.58 9.58
CA GLU A 19 -20.47 -11.42 8.72
C GLU A 19 -19.00 -11.12 8.38
N ARG A 20 -18.70 -10.73 7.13
CA ARG A 20 -17.30 -10.41 6.76
C ARG A 20 -16.79 -9.24 7.59
N PRO A 21 -15.47 -9.19 7.89
CA PRO A 21 -14.91 -8.18 8.79
C PRO A 21 -15.02 -6.74 8.26
N PHE A 22 -14.86 -6.53 6.93
CA PHE A 22 -14.86 -5.21 6.35
C PHE A 22 -16.23 -4.83 5.78
N ILE A 23 -16.81 -3.75 6.33
CA ILE A 23 -18.11 -3.20 5.94
C ILE A 23 -18.00 -1.68 5.92
N ALA A 24 -18.16 -1.05 4.76
CA ALA A 24 -18.18 0.41 4.67
C ALA A 24 -19.53 0.96 5.17
N LYS A 25 -19.50 2.00 6.00
CA LYS A 25 -20.71 2.54 6.64
C LYS A 25 -21.71 3.09 5.64
N GLU A 26 -21.23 3.81 4.61
CA GLU A 26 -22.06 4.40 3.57
C GLU A 26 -22.42 3.41 2.46
N TYR A 27 -21.76 2.25 2.42
CA TYR A 27 -21.95 1.23 1.38
C TYR A 27 -22.06 -0.17 2.00
N PRO A 28 -23.13 -0.44 2.77
CA PRO A 28 -23.26 -1.69 3.50
C PRO A 28 -23.41 -2.91 2.58
N ILE A 29 -23.30 -4.09 3.16
CA ILE A 29 -23.45 -5.38 2.47
C ILE A 29 -24.76 -5.42 1.68
N GLY A 30 -24.67 -5.88 0.43
CA GLY A 30 -25.82 -6.01 -0.46
C GLY A 30 -26.15 -4.76 -1.28
N THR A 31 -25.43 -3.66 -1.09
CA THR A 31 -25.54 -2.49 -1.98
C THR A 31 -24.64 -2.68 -3.22
N PRO A 32 -25.03 -2.16 -4.40
CA PRO A 32 -24.22 -2.28 -5.62
C PRO A 32 -22.86 -1.61 -5.53
N GLN A 33 -22.72 -0.63 -4.64
CA GLN A 33 -21.49 0.13 -4.42
C GLN A 33 -20.67 -0.37 -3.22
N ASP A 34 -21.04 -1.52 -2.63
CA ASP A 34 -20.23 -2.13 -1.59
C ASP A 34 -18.78 -2.36 -2.08
N PRO A 35 -17.77 -1.65 -1.50
CA PRO A 35 -16.39 -1.76 -2.00
C PRO A 35 -15.73 -3.08 -1.62
N PHE A 36 -16.28 -3.81 -0.64
CA PHE A 36 -15.76 -5.08 -0.16
C PHE A 36 -16.56 -6.28 -0.67
N GLU A 37 -17.41 -6.09 -1.69
CA GLU A 37 -18.13 -7.19 -2.33
C GLU A 37 -17.15 -8.21 -2.88
N LYS A 38 -17.45 -9.51 -2.67
CA LYS A 38 -16.51 -10.60 -2.94
C LYS A 38 -15.95 -10.60 -4.38
N ASN A 39 -16.83 -10.43 -5.38
CA ASN A 39 -16.42 -10.49 -6.77
C ASN A 39 -15.54 -9.28 -7.15
N LYS A 40 -15.77 -8.11 -6.55
CA LYS A 40 -14.91 -6.94 -6.72
C LYS A 40 -13.52 -7.22 -6.15
N ILE A 41 -13.46 -7.68 -4.91
CA ILE A 41 -12.19 -8.00 -4.25
C ILE A 41 -11.43 -9.10 -5.01
N ASP A 42 -12.11 -10.17 -5.44
CA ASP A 42 -11.47 -11.22 -6.22
C ASP A 42 -10.91 -10.69 -7.56
N SER A 43 -11.64 -9.80 -8.24
CA SER A 43 -11.16 -9.14 -9.47
C SER A 43 -9.96 -8.24 -9.19
N GLU A 44 -10.02 -7.43 -8.15
CA GLU A 44 -8.93 -6.53 -7.75
C GLU A 44 -7.67 -7.32 -7.37
N ILE A 45 -7.80 -8.45 -6.66
CA ILE A 45 -6.69 -9.35 -6.34
C ILE A 45 -6.07 -9.94 -7.60
N ASN A 46 -6.90 -10.37 -8.57
CA ASN A 46 -6.42 -10.91 -9.84
C ASN A 46 -5.64 -9.84 -10.63
N ASP A 47 -6.14 -8.62 -10.69
CA ASP A 47 -5.44 -7.51 -11.35
C ASP A 47 -4.07 -7.24 -10.71
N ARG A 48 -3.96 -7.34 -9.38
CA ARG A 48 -2.68 -7.22 -8.67
C ARG A 48 -1.77 -8.41 -8.98
N PHE A 49 -2.30 -9.63 -8.97
CA PHE A 49 -1.53 -10.86 -9.21
C PHE A 49 -0.88 -10.88 -10.60
N TYR A 50 -1.59 -10.39 -11.62
CA TYR A 50 -1.11 -10.32 -12.99
C TYR A 50 -0.47 -8.98 -13.37
N HIS A 51 -0.24 -8.08 -12.41
CA HIS A 51 0.36 -6.75 -12.60
C HIS A 51 -0.43 -5.83 -13.57
N TYR A 52 -1.75 -6.00 -13.68
CA TYR A 52 -2.61 -5.10 -14.45
C TYR A 52 -2.90 -3.79 -13.69
N SER A 53 -2.72 -3.79 -12.38
CA SER A 53 -2.86 -2.63 -11.53
C SER A 53 -1.90 -2.69 -10.35
N TYR A 54 -1.69 -1.55 -9.68
CA TYR A 54 -0.78 -1.40 -8.52
C TYR A 54 -1.47 -0.69 -7.37
N PRO A 55 -0.97 -0.82 -6.11
CA PRO A 55 -1.56 -0.18 -4.95
C PRO A 55 -1.80 1.32 -5.15
N TYR A 56 -3.03 1.77 -4.93
CA TYR A 56 -3.43 3.16 -5.10
C TYR A 56 -3.99 3.73 -3.80
N GLN A 57 -3.40 4.83 -3.33
CA GLN A 57 -3.67 5.42 -2.02
C GLN A 57 -4.69 6.57 -2.02
N ASP A 58 -5.16 7.03 -3.18
CA ASP A 58 -5.91 8.29 -3.32
C ASP A 58 -5.17 9.44 -2.62
N ARG A 59 -5.85 10.21 -1.78
CA ARG A 59 -5.27 11.27 -0.93
C ARG A 59 -4.94 10.81 0.49
N ALA A 60 -5.11 9.52 0.79
CA ALA A 60 -4.83 8.99 2.11
C ALA A 60 -3.32 8.94 2.42
N SER A 61 -2.95 9.19 3.66
CA SER A 61 -1.55 9.15 4.13
C SER A 61 -1.03 7.73 4.32
N VAL A 62 -1.12 6.93 3.26
CA VAL A 62 -0.71 5.50 3.24
C VAL A 62 0.36 5.21 2.18
N CYS A 63 1.20 6.19 1.86
CA CYS A 63 2.30 6.02 0.90
C CYS A 63 3.33 4.98 1.35
N GLY A 64 3.64 4.91 2.64
CA GLY A 64 4.50 3.86 3.19
C GLY A 64 3.93 2.46 2.99
N PRO A 65 2.69 2.17 3.41
CA PRO A 65 2.00 0.93 3.06
C PRO A 65 1.92 0.66 1.56
N ALA A 66 1.68 1.67 0.72
CA ALA A 66 1.63 1.50 -0.74
C ALA A 66 3.00 1.06 -1.30
N ALA A 67 4.10 1.67 -0.85
CA ALA A 67 5.45 1.26 -1.23
C ALA A 67 5.76 -0.17 -0.77
N PHE A 68 5.38 -0.54 0.45
CA PHE A 68 5.54 -1.90 0.98
C PHE A 68 4.77 -2.92 0.14
N PHE A 69 3.47 -2.73 -0.05
CA PHE A 69 2.64 -3.68 -0.80
C PHE A 69 3.00 -3.73 -2.29
N TYR A 70 3.47 -2.63 -2.88
CA TYR A 70 4.03 -2.66 -4.23
C TYR A 70 5.25 -3.59 -4.31
N CYS A 71 6.19 -3.49 -3.38
CA CYS A 71 7.34 -4.40 -3.34
C CYS A 71 6.92 -5.86 -3.16
N VAL A 72 5.98 -6.15 -2.25
CA VAL A 72 5.45 -7.52 -2.06
C VAL A 72 4.77 -8.02 -3.33
N GLN A 73 3.94 -7.20 -3.99
CA GLN A 73 3.29 -7.56 -5.25
C GLN A 73 4.30 -7.91 -6.35
N MET A 74 5.37 -7.11 -6.47
CA MET A 74 6.38 -7.30 -7.52
C MET A 74 7.25 -8.53 -7.28
N ASP A 75 7.53 -8.88 -6.03
CA ASP A 75 8.39 -10.01 -5.68
C ASP A 75 7.60 -11.32 -5.54
N ARG A 76 6.47 -11.26 -4.84
CA ARG A 76 5.65 -12.40 -4.44
C ARG A 76 4.15 -12.06 -4.57
N PRO A 77 3.63 -11.98 -5.81
CA PRO A 77 2.21 -11.71 -6.04
C PRO A 77 1.30 -12.75 -5.37
N ASP A 78 1.76 -13.97 -5.18
CA ASP A 78 1.08 -15.03 -4.43
C ASP A 78 0.92 -14.67 -2.94
N VAL A 79 1.98 -14.14 -2.30
CA VAL A 79 1.95 -13.67 -0.90
C VAL A 79 1.02 -12.47 -0.76
N TYR A 80 1.07 -11.52 -1.70
CA TYR A 80 0.13 -10.39 -1.73
C TYR A 80 -1.32 -10.88 -1.80
N ALA A 81 -1.62 -11.77 -2.75
CA ALA A 81 -2.97 -12.29 -2.96
C ALA A 81 -3.48 -13.08 -1.74
N GLN A 82 -2.62 -13.89 -1.11
CA GLN A 82 -2.96 -14.61 0.11
C GLN A 82 -3.29 -13.63 1.24
N ALA A 83 -2.44 -12.65 1.50
CA ALA A 83 -2.66 -11.66 2.55
C ALA A 83 -3.98 -10.89 2.34
N ALA A 84 -4.27 -10.49 1.11
CA ALA A 84 -5.52 -9.82 0.76
C ALA A 84 -6.76 -10.68 1.02
N ARG A 85 -6.73 -11.97 0.63
CA ARG A 85 -7.83 -12.91 0.88
C ARG A 85 -8.06 -13.17 2.37
N GLU A 86 -6.97 -13.26 3.15
CA GLU A 86 -7.04 -13.44 4.60
C GLU A 86 -7.62 -12.20 5.29
N LEU A 87 -7.18 -10.99 4.89
CA LEU A 87 -7.76 -9.74 5.38
C LEU A 87 -9.26 -9.68 5.10
N TRP A 88 -9.68 -9.98 3.87
CA TRP A 88 -11.09 -9.99 3.50
C TRP A 88 -11.90 -10.98 4.32
N ARG A 89 -11.35 -12.19 4.54
CA ARG A 89 -12.08 -13.29 5.20
C ARG A 89 -12.06 -13.22 6.72
N TYR A 90 -10.90 -12.82 7.28
CA TYR A 90 -10.65 -12.92 8.73
C TYR A 90 -10.40 -11.57 9.40
N GLY A 91 -10.28 -10.48 8.63
CA GLY A 91 -9.92 -9.15 9.14
C GLY A 91 -8.49 -9.06 9.67
N LYS A 92 -7.66 -10.07 9.39
CA LYS A 92 -6.25 -10.13 9.80
C LYS A 92 -5.46 -11.05 8.89
N THR A 93 -4.16 -10.81 8.79
CA THR A 93 -3.21 -11.66 8.06
C THR A 93 -1.81 -11.58 8.63
N LYS A 94 -0.93 -12.44 8.12
CA LYS A 94 0.52 -12.37 8.37
C LYS A 94 1.30 -12.48 7.07
N ILE A 95 2.36 -11.69 6.95
CA ILE A 95 3.40 -11.85 5.93
C ILE A 95 4.71 -12.07 6.69
N GLY A 96 5.26 -13.28 6.65
CA GLY A 96 6.36 -13.64 7.54
C GLY A 96 5.98 -13.46 9.01
N ALA A 97 6.73 -12.64 9.74
CA ALA A 97 6.45 -12.24 11.10
C ALA A 97 5.60 -10.95 11.22
N LEU A 98 5.36 -10.25 10.11
CA LEU A 98 4.53 -9.04 10.10
C LEU A 98 3.06 -9.44 10.27
N THR A 99 2.45 -9.03 11.38
CA THR A 99 1.02 -9.20 11.62
C THR A 99 0.27 -7.93 11.21
N ILE A 100 -0.75 -8.08 10.37
CA ILE A 100 -1.67 -7.00 9.98
C ILE A 100 -3.03 -7.34 10.58
N SER A 101 -3.44 -6.57 11.57
CA SER A 101 -4.69 -6.79 12.32
C SER A 101 -5.33 -5.43 12.65
N PRO A 102 -5.99 -4.81 11.67
CA PRO A 102 -6.62 -3.51 11.86
C PRO A 102 -7.75 -3.57 12.90
N GLY A 103 -7.95 -2.46 13.57
CA GLY A 103 -9.03 -2.27 14.53
C GLY A 103 -10.41 -2.16 13.87
N GLU A 104 -11.44 -2.12 14.68
CA GLU A 104 -12.84 -2.09 14.20
C GLU A 104 -13.17 -0.81 13.43
N GLY A 105 -12.54 0.33 13.75
CA GLY A 105 -12.71 1.57 12.99
C GLY A 105 -12.27 1.41 11.53
N CYS A 106 -11.10 0.84 11.31
CA CYS A 106 -10.58 0.57 9.96
C CYS A 106 -11.39 -0.51 9.21
N LYS A 107 -11.93 -1.50 9.93
CA LYS A 107 -12.83 -2.50 9.34
C LYS A 107 -14.21 -1.95 8.96
N HIS A 108 -14.65 -0.91 9.66
CA HIS A 108 -15.93 -0.24 9.39
C HIS A 108 -15.70 1.23 8.96
N PRO A 109 -14.99 1.46 7.83
CA PRO A 109 -14.63 2.80 7.43
C PRO A 109 -15.84 3.64 7.08
N SER A 110 -15.72 4.94 7.34
CA SER A 110 -16.64 5.98 6.87
C SER A 110 -16.01 6.78 5.73
N GLY A 111 -16.84 7.41 4.92
CA GLY A 111 -16.44 8.28 3.82
C GLY A 111 -16.75 7.71 2.43
N MET A 112 -16.52 8.55 1.44
CA MET A 112 -16.95 8.29 0.06
C MET A 112 -15.89 7.48 -0.69
N PHE A 113 -16.11 6.18 -0.85
CA PHE A 113 -15.28 5.30 -1.69
C PHE A 113 -15.37 5.62 -3.18
N TYR A 114 -16.39 6.36 -3.60
CA TYR A 114 -16.64 6.73 -4.98
C TYR A 114 -16.77 8.24 -5.14
N THR A 115 -16.41 8.75 -6.31
CA THR A 115 -16.67 10.14 -6.70
C THR A 115 -18.15 10.33 -6.99
N GLY A 116 -18.60 11.58 -7.11
CA GLY A 116 -19.98 11.91 -7.54
C GLY A 116 -20.37 11.32 -8.91
N GLY A 117 -19.39 10.96 -9.75
CA GLY A 117 -19.58 10.26 -11.03
C GLY A 117 -19.49 8.72 -10.92
N GLY A 118 -19.44 8.17 -9.70
CA GLY A 118 -19.41 6.72 -9.46
C GLY A 118 -18.06 6.03 -9.73
N GLN A 119 -16.99 6.79 -9.99
CA GLN A 119 -15.65 6.23 -10.15
C GLN A 119 -15.02 5.96 -8.78
N PRO A 120 -14.31 4.81 -8.60
CA PRO A 120 -13.62 4.54 -7.35
C PRO A 120 -12.59 5.62 -7.02
N ARG A 121 -12.61 6.13 -5.79
CA ARG A 121 -11.54 6.95 -5.20
C ARG A 121 -10.45 6.05 -4.67
N ILE A 122 -10.84 5.00 -3.96
CA ILE A 122 -9.95 3.95 -3.47
C ILE A 122 -10.67 2.61 -3.63
N LEU A 123 -9.95 1.58 -4.01
CA LEU A 123 -10.47 0.24 -4.10
C LEU A 123 -10.65 -0.38 -2.72
N GLY A 124 -11.60 -1.29 -2.56
CA GLY A 124 -11.78 -2.03 -1.32
C GLY A 124 -10.52 -2.80 -0.91
N LEU A 125 -9.84 -3.39 -1.88
CA LEU A 125 -8.54 -4.06 -1.70
C LEU A 125 -7.47 -3.12 -1.15
N ASP A 126 -7.34 -1.92 -1.72
CA ASP A 126 -6.35 -0.95 -1.28
C ASP A 126 -6.65 -0.44 0.13
N TRP A 127 -7.93 -0.24 0.46
CA TRP A 127 -8.29 0.09 1.84
C TRP A 127 -7.89 -1.02 2.82
N MET A 128 -8.27 -2.28 2.55
CA MET A 128 -7.96 -3.41 3.44
C MET A 128 -6.45 -3.59 3.66
N THR A 129 -5.66 -3.44 2.59
CA THR A 129 -4.21 -3.64 2.66
C THR A 129 -3.49 -2.41 3.21
N LEU A 130 -3.68 -1.24 2.61
CA LEU A 130 -2.89 -0.05 2.94
C LEU A 130 -3.34 0.58 4.25
N ALA A 131 -4.63 0.84 4.41
CA ALA A 131 -5.17 1.37 5.66
C ALA A 131 -5.06 0.33 6.77
N GLY A 132 -5.29 -0.95 6.46
CA GLY A 132 -5.15 -2.05 7.42
C GLY A 132 -3.73 -2.17 7.98
N LEU A 133 -2.69 -2.07 7.16
CA LEU A 133 -1.31 -2.06 7.64
C LEU A 133 -1.03 -0.81 8.50
N ARG A 134 -1.47 0.35 8.04
CA ARG A 134 -1.27 1.61 8.76
C ARG A 134 -1.94 1.60 10.13
N ASP A 135 -3.19 1.13 10.20
CA ASP A 135 -3.99 1.07 11.42
C ASP A 135 -3.42 0.05 12.42
N SER A 136 -2.89 -1.07 11.93
CA SER A 136 -2.29 -2.11 12.77
C SER A 136 -1.10 -1.65 13.58
N GLU A 137 -0.39 -0.61 13.13
CA GLU A 137 0.76 -0.01 13.82
C GLU A 137 0.35 1.17 14.73
N ASN A 138 -0.85 1.72 14.54
CA ASN A 138 -1.35 2.85 15.32
C ASN A 138 -2.19 2.36 16.51
N THR A 139 -1.56 2.08 17.65
CA THR A 139 -2.26 1.70 18.88
C THR A 139 -3.05 2.86 19.51
N MET A 140 -2.82 4.12 19.11
CA MET A 140 -3.43 5.31 19.74
C MET A 140 -4.40 6.08 18.85
N LEU A 141 -4.34 5.92 17.51
CA LEU A 141 -5.18 6.66 16.57
C LEU A 141 -5.72 5.69 15.52
N SER A 142 -7.04 5.54 15.49
CA SER A 142 -7.72 4.70 14.50
C SER A 142 -7.69 5.34 13.10
N PHE A 143 -7.40 4.53 12.08
CA PHE A 143 -7.54 4.90 10.67
C PHE A 143 -8.92 4.42 10.19
N ASP A 144 -9.97 5.21 10.50
CA ASP A 144 -11.38 4.81 10.37
C ASP A 144 -12.17 5.57 9.29
N ALA A 145 -11.54 6.54 8.63
CA ALA A 145 -12.17 7.31 7.56
C ALA A 145 -11.20 7.64 6.44
N LEU A 146 -11.71 7.67 5.21
CA LEU A 146 -10.93 8.01 4.00
C LEU A 146 -10.31 9.41 4.06
N ASP A 147 -11.02 10.35 4.64
CA ASP A 147 -10.58 11.74 4.78
C ASP A 147 -10.07 12.04 6.21
N SER A 148 -9.59 11.01 6.92
CA SER A 148 -9.06 11.17 8.28
C SER A 148 -7.84 12.10 8.29
N PRO A 149 -7.81 13.09 9.22
CA PRO A 149 -6.66 13.96 9.39
C PRO A 149 -5.47 13.29 10.09
N VAL A 150 -5.50 11.97 10.30
CA VAL A 150 -4.33 11.20 10.79
C VAL A 150 -3.26 11.28 9.70
N ALA A 151 -2.80 12.50 9.49
CA ALA A 151 -1.75 12.83 8.58
C ALA A 151 -0.42 12.60 9.28
N GLY A 152 0.39 11.76 8.70
CA GLY A 152 1.76 11.59 9.13
C GLY A 152 2.42 10.64 8.17
N ILE A 153 3.55 11.04 7.64
CA ILE A 153 4.37 10.14 6.87
C ILE A 153 4.80 8.98 7.77
N THR A 154 4.76 7.75 7.24
CA THR A 154 5.36 6.60 7.91
C THR A 154 6.83 6.87 8.14
N MET A 155 7.30 6.78 9.38
CA MET A 155 8.71 6.94 9.68
C MET A 155 9.52 5.80 9.07
N TRP A 156 10.77 6.08 8.67
CA TRP A 156 11.61 5.07 8.01
C TRP A 156 11.94 3.88 8.90
N GLN A 157 11.97 4.05 10.22
CA GLN A 157 12.15 2.96 11.17
C GLN A 157 10.98 1.99 11.10
N THR A 158 9.75 2.49 11.15
CA THR A 158 8.53 1.71 11.05
C THR A 158 8.42 1.01 9.69
N LEU A 159 8.69 1.75 8.59
CA LEU A 159 8.71 1.17 7.25
C LEU A 159 9.75 0.04 7.16
N THR A 160 10.96 0.26 7.65
CA THR A 160 12.02 -0.76 7.66
C THR A 160 11.59 -2.00 8.44
N GLU A 161 10.99 -1.81 9.59
CA GLU A 161 10.50 -2.90 10.44
C GLU A 161 9.42 -3.75 9.73
N TRP A 162 8.51 -3.14 8.96
CA TRP A 162 7.54 -3.89 8.17
C TRP A 162 8.21 -4.81 7.14
N PHE A 163 9.19 -4.28 6.41
CA PHE A 163 9.94 -5.06 5.44
C PHE A 163 10.70 -6.21 6.10
N GLU A 164 11.44 -5.96 7.17
CA GLU A 164 12.22 -6.97 7.88
C GLU A 164 11.32 -8.06 8.49
N LYS A 165 10.21 -7.69 9.13
CA LYS A 165 9.22 -8.64 9.66
C LYS A 165 8.57 -9.48 8.55
N ALA A 166 8.35 -8.90 7.38
CA ALA A 166 7.80 -9.62 6.23
C ALA A 166 8.79 -10.60 5.58
N GLY A 167 10.07 -10.55 5.96
CA GLY A 167 11.12 -11.44 5.48
C GLY A 167 12.11 -10.83 4.49
N TYR A 168 12.04 -9.51 4.26
CA TYR A 168 13.05 -8.80 3.50
C TYR A 168 14.35 -8.65 4.31
N GLU A 169 15.48 -8.67 3.63
CA GLU A 169 16.80 -8.38 4.21
C GLU A 169 17.20 -6.94 3.85
N LYS A 170 17.29 -6.06 4.85
CA LYS A 170 17.83 -4.71 4.65
C LYS A 170 19.34 -4.79 4.41
N VAL A 171 19.80 -4.17 3.32
CA VAL A 171 21.22 -4.18 2.93
C VAL A 171 21.88 -2.81 2.99
N PHE A 172 21.10 -1.74 2.91
CA PHE A 172 21.62 -0.37 2.91
C PHE A 172 20.55 0.64 3.34
N SER A 173 20.98 1.74 3.91
CA SER A 173 20.11 2.90 4.18
C SER A 173 20.93 4.19 4.23
N ASN A 174 20.44 5.20 3.53
CA ASN A 174 20.92 6.57 3.63
C ASN A 174 19.77 7.57 3.82
N VAL A 175 18.60 7.07 4.25
CA VAL A 175 17.42 7.90 4.51
C VAL A 175 17.60 8.72 5.78
N GLY A 176 17.13 9.96 5.74
CA GLY A 176 17.19 10.87 6.87
C GLY A 176 16.21 12.05 6.74
N ILE A 177 16.32 12.98 7.67
CA ILE A 177 15.54 14.23 7.66
C ILE A 177 16.20 15.32 6.80
N THR A 178 17.42 15.10 6.35
CA THR A 178 18.18 15.99 5.47
C THR A 178 18.35 15.36 4.10
N GLN A 179 18.53 16.20 3.08
CA GLN A 179 18.75 15.75 1.71
C GLN A 179 19.99 14.87 1.60
N ALA A 180 19.88 13.75 0.89
CA ALA A 180 20.96 12.78 0.73
C ALA A 180 22.00 13.15 -0.34
N GLY A 181 21.73 14.16 -1.16
CA GLY A 181 22.65 14.67 -2.17
C GLY A 181 22.94 13.70 -3.32
N VAL A 182 23.91 14.08 -4.15
CA VAL A 182 24.31 13.29 -5.35
C VAL A 182 24.88 11.94 -4.97
N GLN A 183 25.68 11.87 -3.90
CA GLN A 183 26.26 10.60 -3.47
C GLN A 183 25.18 9.61 -3.05
N GLY A 184 24.14 10.08 -2.36
CA GLY A 184 22.99 9.24 -2.01
C GLY A 184 22.30 8.64 -3.24
N ILE A 185 22.16 9.41 -4.33
CA ILE A 185 21.60 8.91 -5.59
C ILE A 185 22.52 7.83 -6.20
N ARG A 186 23.83 8.09 -6.25
CA ARG A 186 24.81 7.14 -6.81
C ARG A 186 24.83 5.81 -6.06
N ASP A 187 24.72 5.86 -4.74
CA ASP A 187 24.69 4.65 -3.91
C ASP A 187 23.41 3.84 -4.17
N LEU A 188 22.26 4.48 -4.27
CA LEU A 188 21.00 3.80 -4.54
C LEU A 188 20.91 3.24 -5.97
N ASN A 189 21.46 3.95 -6.98
CA ASN A 189 21.51 3.44 -8.35
C ASN A 189 22.21 2.09 -8.44
N LYS A 190 23.31 1.88 -7.70
CA LYS A 190 24.03 0.60 -7.67
C LYS A 190 23.12 -0.57 -7.24
N TYR A 191 22.21 -0.32 -6.33
CA TYR A 191 21.31 -1.36 -5.82
C TYR A 191 20.12 -1.62 -6.75
N VAL A 192 19.53 -0.58 -7.33
CA VAL A 192 18.41 -0.78 -8.26
C VAL A 192 18.87 -1.51 -9.52
N GLU A 193 20.09 -1.27 -10.00
CA GLU A 193 20.71 -1.99 -11.12
C GLU A 193 20.95 -3.48 -10.83
N GLN A 194 21.06 -3.85 -9.56
CA GLN A 194 21.17 -5.24 -9.11
C GLN A 194 19.79 -5.88 -8.84
N GLY A 195 18.69 -5.17 -9.09
CA GLY A 195 17.34 -5.67 -8.88
C GLY A 195 16.86 -5.62 -7.42
N TYR A 196 17.55 -4.86 -6.54
CA TYR A 196 17.10 -4.69 -5.16
C TYR A 196 15.92 -3.73 -5.08
N LYS A 197 15.14 -3.84 -4.01
CA LYS A 197 14.05 -2.91 -3.72
C LYS A 197 14.62 -1.63 -3.12
N VAL A 198 14.51 -0.54 -3.85
CA VAL A 198 14.98 0.78 -3.44
C VAL A 198 13.76 1.64 -3.11
N VAL A 199 13.50 1.82 -1.82
CA VAL A 199 12.35 2.57 -1.29
C VAL A 199 12.86 3.91 -0.77
N THR A 200 12.40 5.01 -1.39
CA THR A 200 12.98 6.32 -1.11
C THR A 200 11.96 7.31 -0.59
N LEU A 201 12.47 8.20 0.25
CA LEU A 201 11.74 9.28 0.88
C LEU A 201 11.98 10.57 0.12
N ILE A 202 10.92 11.23 -0.29
CA ILE A 202 10.96 12.46 -1.07
C ILE A 202 9.99 13.52 -0.50
N ASN A 203 10.19 14.76 -0.93
CA ASN A 203 9.11 15.73 -0.95
C ASN A 203 8.27 15.51 -2.22
N ASP A 204 6.94 15.40 -2.10
CA ASP A 204 6.01 15.12 -3.21
C ASP A 204 6.03 16.18 -4.32
N GLY A 205 6.48 17.39 -4.00
CA GLY A 205 6.78 18.43 -5.01
C GLY A 205 7.76 17.98 -6.10
N LEU A 206 8.56 16.92 -5.85
CA LEU A 206 9.38 16.27 -6.86
C LEU A 206 8.54 15.74 -8.03
N LEU A 207 7.43 15.11 -7.73
CA LEU A 207 6.53 14.48 -8.70
C LEU A 207 5.53 15.48 -9.29
N GLU A 208 5.05 16.40 -8.48
CA GLU A 208 4.11 17.45 -8.91
C GLU A 208 4.78 18.56 -9.73
N GLY A 209 6.10 18.66 -9.65
CA GLY A 209 6.87 19.73 -10.30
C GLY A 209 6.76 21.06 -9.58
N SER A 210 6.34 21.06 -8.31
CA SER A 210 6.22 22.25 -7.49
C SER A 210 7.57 22.93 -7.27
N THR A 211 7.60 24.25 -7.40
CA THR A 211 8.76 25.09 -7.11
C THR A 211 8.84 25.52 -5.65
N ASN A 212 7.84 25.17 -4.83
CA ASN A 212 7.85 25.48 -3.41
C ASN A 212 9.06 24.83 -2.73
N ASN A 213 9.81 25.62 -1.99
CA ASN A 213 11.00 25.18 -1.27
C ASN A 213 10.65 24.51 0.06
N THR A 214 9.79 23.52 0.03
CA THR A 214 9.55 22.71 1.23
C THR A 214 10.70 21.71 1.38
N THR A 215 11.38 21.79 2.51
CA THR A 215 12.53 20.93 2.83
C THR A 215 12.13 19.73 3.67
N LEU A 216 10.83 19.45 3.77
CA LEU A 216 10.32 18.33 4.57
C LEU A 216 9.97 17.14 3.66
N PRO A 217 10.33 15.94 4.09
CA PRO A 217 9.90 14.72 3.40
C PRO A 217 8.39 14.52 3.62
N THR A 218 7.68 14.16 2.55
CA THR A 218 6.22 14.01 2.57
C THR A 218 5.72 12.73 1.93
N HIS A 219 6.59 12.00 1.17
CA HIS A 219 6.11 10.91 0.34
C HIS A 219 7.13 9.77 0.17
N TRP A 220 6.63 8.53 0.19
CA TRP A 220 7.40 7.33 -0.12
C TRP A 220 7.14 6.86 -1.55
N ILE A 221 8.23 6.53 -2.25
CA ILE A 221 8.20 5.98 -3.62
C ILE A 221 9.11 4.75 -3.70
N VAL A 222 8.95 3.96 -4.75
CA VAL A 222 9.85 2.83 -5.05
C VAL A 222 10.51 3.08 -6.40
N TRP A 223 11.83 2.94 -6.48
CA TRP A 223 12.55 3.07 -7.74
C TRP A 223 12.45 1.77 -8.56
N ASP A 224 12.00 1.90 -9.81
CA ASP A 224 11.97 0.82 -10.81
C ASP A 224 13.04 0.97 -11.88
N GLY A 225 13.95 1.90 -11.70
CA GLY A 225 15.09 2.16 -12.56
C GLY A 225 16.05 3.13 -11.91
N SER A 226 17.22 3.31 -12.53
CA SER A 226 18.23 4.26 -12.06
C SER A 226 17.81 5.71 -12.35
N VAL A 227 18.20 6.63 -11.47
CA VAL A 227 18.18 8.05 -11.75
C VAL A 227 19.22 8.32 -12.84
N THR A 228 18.79 8.88 -13.95
CA THR A 228 19.62 9.25 -15.10
C THR A 228 19.39 10.70 -15.50
N GLN A 229 20.30 11.25 -16.29
CA GLN A 229 20.13 12.56 -16.93
C GLN A 229 20.16 12.39 -18.45
N ASP A 230 19.34 13.14 -19.16
CA ASP A 230 19.42 13.25 -20.61
C ASP A 230 20.57 14.17 -21.05
N ASN A 231 20.71 14.35 -22.36
CA ASN A 231 21.77 15.19 -22.94
C ASN A 231 21.68 16.69 -22.57
N ASN A 232 20.52 17.12 -22.05
CA ASN A 232 20.28 18.48 -21.57
C ASN A 232 20.44 18.61 -20.04
N GLY A 233 20.82 17.51 -19.36
CA GLY A 233 20.96 17.45 -17.91
C GLY A 233 19.65 17.28 -17.13
N TYR A 234 18.54 16.99 -17.80
CA TYR A 234 17.26 16.75 -17.14
C TYR A 234 17.15 15.34 -16.60
N VAL A 235 16.57 15.25 -15.40
CA VAL A 235 16.47 13.99 -14.65
C VAL A 235 15.33 13.12 -15.18
N ASN A 236 15.61 11.82 -15.31
CA ASN A 236 14.65 10.78 -15.58
C ASN A 236 14.74 9.71 -14.49
N LEU A 237 13.61 9.23 -14.02
CA LEU A 237 13.51 8.14 -13.08
C LEU A 237 12.17 7.41 -13.28
N LYS A 238 12.25 6.12 -13.64
CA LYS A 238 11.08 5.25 -13.55
C LYS A 238 10.87 4.86 -12.09
N LEU A 239 9.70 5.16 -11.56
CA LEU A 239 9.36 4.92 -10.16
C LEU A 239 7.89 4.53 -10.00
N PHE A 240 7.59 3.83 -8.93
CA PHE A 240 6.22 3.59 -8.47
C PHE A 240 5.77 4.70 -7.53
N SER A 241 4.61 5.26 -7.84
CA SER A 241 3.83 6.15 -6.99
C SER A 241 2.37 6.19 -7.46
N TRP A 242 1.43 6.47 -6.57
CA TRP A 242 0.00 6.68 -6.88
C TRP A 242 -0.57 5.67 -7.89
N GLY A 243 -0.34 4.39 -7.66
CA GLY A 243 -0.89 3.30 -8.49
C GLY A 243 -0.26 3.10 -9.86
N GLN A 244 0.85 3.74 -10.15
CA GLN A 244 1.55 3.63 -11.44
C GLN A 244 3.06 3.51 -11.27
N SER A 245 3.69 2.72 -12.15
CA SER A 245 5.14 2.66 -12.31
C SER A 245 5.51 3.28 -13.66
N THR A 246 6.03 4.50 -13.61
CA THR A 246 6.35 5.31 -14.79
C THR A 246 7.40 6.38 -14.46
N ASN A 247 7.81 7.16 -15.45
CA ASN A 247 8.59 8.36 -15.20
C ASN A 247 7.66 9.48 -14.70
N TRP A 248 7.66 9.67 -13.38
CA TRP A 248 6.87 10.72 -12.72
C TRP A 248 7.53 12.10 -12.75
N ILE A 249 8.86 12.17 -12.98
CA ILE A 249 9.58 13.44 -12.94
C ILE A 249 9.09 14.32 -14.07
N LYS A 250 8.61 15.51 -13.74
CA LYS A 250 8.12 16.46 -14.75
C LYS A 250 9.27 16.87 -15.70
N GLN A 251 8.91 17.09 -16.95
CA GLN A 251 9.87 17.49 -17.98
C GLN A 251 10.72 18.70 -17.57
N LYS A 252 11.97 18.73 -18.01
CA LYS A 252 12.92 19.84 -17.81
C LYS A 252 13.26 20.13 -16.34
N LYS A 253 13.19 19.12 -15.46
CA LYS A 253 13.72 19.24 -14.09
C LYS A 253 15.14 18.71 -14.04
N ASP A 254 16.05 19.52 -13.51
CA ASP A 254 17.46 19.18 -13.40
C ASP A 254 17.79 18.40 -12.12
N LEU A 255 19.04 18.01 -11.98
CA LEU A 255 19.53 17.26 -10.83
C LEU A 255 19.40 18.06 -9.53
N GLN A 256 19.57 19.38 -9.58
CA GLN A 256 19.45 20.21 -8.38
C GLN A 256 18.01 20.24 -7.86
N PHE A 257 17.02 20.29 -8.77
CA PHE A 257 15.61 20.18 -8.40
C PHE A 257 15.31 18.84 -7.71
N PHE A 258 15.90 17.75 -8.22
CA PHE A 258 15.76 16.42 -7.62
C PHE A 258 16.39 16.36 -6.23
N ILE A 259 17.66 16.76 -6.10
CA ILE A 259 18.43 16.71 -4.84
C ILE A 259 17.73 17.49 -3.72
N ASN A 260 17.18 18.66 -4.03
CA ASN A 260 16.49 19.49 -3.05
C ASN A 260 15.23 18.84 -2.47
N ARG A 261 14.73 17.73 -3.08
CA ARG A 261 13.51 17.02 -2.68
C ARG A 261 13.74 15.55 -2.35
N PHE A 262 14.99 15.12 -2.29
CA PHE A 262 15.39 13.73 -2.10
C PHE A 262 16.07 13.53 -0.74
N PHE A 263 15.49 12.65 0.09
CA PHE A 263 15.92 12.40 1.46
C PHE A 263 16.54 11.01 1.67
N GLY A 264 16.98 10.38 0.57
CA GLY A 264 17.59 9.06 0.62
C GLY A 264 16.57 7.92 0.62
N GLY A 265 17.04 6.74 0.91
CA GLY A 265 16.21 5.54 0.86
C GLY A 265 16.72 4.40 1.72
N VAL A 266 15.90 3.37 1.78
CA VAL A 266 16.20 2.06 2.37
C VAL A 266 16.19 1.02 1.27
N VAL A 267 17.14 0.11 1.30
CA VAL A 267 17.34 -0.92 0.28
C VAL A 267 17.17 -2.30 0.87
N PHE A 268 16.41 -3.12 0.19
CA PHE A 268 16.14 -4.50 0.58
C PHE A 268 16.44 -5.48 -0.55
N LYS A 269 16.92 -6.68 -0.21
CA LYS A 269 16.91 -7.79 -1.16
C LYS A 269 15.47 -8.17 -1.49
N PRO A 270 15.19 -8.61 -2.74
CA PRO A 270 13.86 -9.09 -3.11
C PRO A 270 13.37 -10.20 -2.16
N LEU A 271 12.07 -10.21 -1.87
CA LEU A 271 11.43 -11.27 -1.08
C LEU A 271 11.45 -12.59 -1.88
N LYS A 272 11.89 -13.65 -1.23
CA LYS A 272 11.98 -14.99 -1.85
C LYS A 272 10.72 -15.83 -1.62
#